data_a3bc79278f7665ba355cca32d46a3c26
#
_entry.id   a3bc79278f7665ba355cca32d46a3c26
#
_cell.length_a   1.000
_cell.length_b   1.000
_cell.length_c   1.000
_cell.angle_alpha   90.00
_cell.angle_beta   90.00
_cell.angle_gamma   90.00
#
_symmetry.space_group_name_H-M   'P 1'
#
loop_
_entity.id
_entity.type
_entity.pdbx_description
1 polymer ?
#
loop_
_entity_poly.entity_id
_entity_poly.type
_entity_poly.pdbx_seq_one_letter_code
_entity_poly.pdbx_strand_id
1 'polypeptide(L)'
;MATLFNTKISATYPGLIKTTDNAAISATLKQLTDGSGNNTGLYLNNAGDFKVTAILEWGSLKDTGTGVTITQFVTAANGIANFNNDTTVPTSAAVKTYVDAVVTASDLDFLGDSNTG
;
A
#
# COMPACT_ATOMS: atom_id res chain seq x y z
N MET A 1 -6.49 -28.89 -2.21
CA MET A 1 -6.26 -27.85 -3.26
C MET A 1 -6.90 -28.32 -4.55
N ALA A 2 -7.68 -27.46 -5.20
CA ALA A 2 -8.24 -27.77 -6.52
C ALA A 2 -7.14 -27.68 -7.59
N THR A 3 -7.07 -28.67 -8.49
CA THR A 3 -6.10 -28.70 -9.59
C THR A 3 -6.83 -28.75 -10.93
N LEU A 4 -6.17 -28.31 -12.00
CA LEU A 4 -6.70 -28.41 -13.37
C LEU A 4 -6.46 -29.77 -14.01
N PHE A 5 -5.73 -30.66 -13.35
CA PHE A 5 -5.42 -31.99 -13.85
C PHE A 5 -6.69 -32.85 -13.94
N ASN A 6 -6.92 -33.45 -15.09
CA ASN A 6 -8.12 -34.26 -15.40
C ASN A 6 -9.48 -33.54 -15.24
N THR A 7 -9.51 -32.21 -15.25
CA THR A 7 -10.74 -31.45 -15.24
C THR A 7 -11.10 -30.97 -16.65
N LYS A 8 -12.39 -30.87 -16.93
CA LYS A 8 -12.86 -30.28 -18.19
C LYS A 8 -12.66 -28.77 -18.15
N ILE A 9 -12.19 -28.16 -19.23
CA ILE A 9 -12.02 -26.70 -19.35
C ILE A 9 -13.35 -25.98 -19.03
N SER A 10 -14.48 -26.50 -19.50
CA SER A 10 -15.81 -25.94 -19.24
C SER A 10 -16.18 -25.91 -17.75
N ALA A 11 -15.65 -26.82 -16.95
CA ALA A 11 -15.90 -26.86 -15.50
C ALA A 11 -14.98 -25.93 -14.70
N THR A 12 -13.80 -25.61 -15.22
CA THR A 12 -12.78 -24.82 -14.53
C THR A 12 -12.65 -23.41 -15.07
N TYR A 13 -13.19 -23.12 -16.23
CA TYR A 13 -13.10 -21.84 -16.92
C TYR A 13 -13.53 -20.62 -16.05
N PRO A 14 -14.64 -20.69 -15.27
CA PRO A 14 -15.04 -19.56 -14.43
C PRO A 14 -13.97 -19.14 -13.39
N GLY A 15 -13.15 -20.09 -12.93
CA GLY A 15 -12.09 -19.82 -11.94
C GLY A 15 -10.76 -19.38 -12.53
N LEU A 16 -10.62 -19.29 -13.85
CA LEU A 16 -9.39 -18.86 -14.50
C LEU A 16 -9.29 -17.35 -14.52
N ILE A 17 -8.09 -16.82 -14.24
CA ILE A 17 -7.82 -15.39 -14.34
C ILE A 17 -7.26 -15.08 -15.73
N LYS A 18 -7.84 -14.10 -16.39
CA LYS A 18 -7.45 -13.69 -17.75
C LYS A 18 -7.51 -12.18 -17.91
N THR A 19 -7.01 -11.67 -19.04
CA THR A 19 -7.20 -10.27 -19.42
C THR A 19 -8.65 -10.04 -19.91
N THR A 20 -9.17 -8.84 -19.67
CA THR A 20 -10.54 -8.47 -20.05
C THR A 20 -10.83 -8.68 -21.53
N ASP A 21 -9.84 -8.41 -22.38
CA ASP A 21 -9.98 -8.48 -23.85
C ASP A 21 -9.54 -9.83 -24.46
N ASN A 22 -9.22 -10.83 -23.62
CA ASN A 22 -8.66 -12.12 -24.03
C ASN A 22 -7.34 -12.02 -24.82
N ALA A 23 -6.71 -10.87 -24.84
CA ALA A 23 -5.42 -10.66 -25.52
C ALA A 23 -4.24 -10.82 -24.55
N ALA A 24 -3.07 -11.06 -25.09
CA ALA A 24 -1.84 -11.14 -24.31
C ALA A 24 -1.57 -9.84 -23.54
N ILE A 25 -0.83 -9.96 -22.43
CA ILE A 25 -0.35 -8.82 -21.69
C ILE A 25 0.59 -7.99 -22.59
N SER A 26 0.42 -6.68 -22.60
CA SER A 26 1.17 -5.72 -23.42
C SER A 26 1.80 -4.63 -22.54
N ALA A 27 2.42 -3.63 -23.14
CA ALA A 27 2.97 -2.48 -22.43
C ALA A 27 1.89 -1.63 -21.74
N THR A 28 0.63 -1.72 -22.19
CA THR A 28 -0.49 -1.02 -21.56
C THR A 28 -1.05 -1.88 -20.41
N LEU A 29 -1.41 -1.23 -19.29
CA LEU A 29 -2.07 -1.90 -18.17
C LEU A 29 -3.41 -2.50 -18.60
N LYS A 30 -3.55 -3.81 -18.44
CA LYS A 30 -4.78 -4.55 -18.75
C LYS A 30 -5.44 -5.03 -17.48
N GLN A 31 -6.74 -4.82 -17.39
CA GLN A 31 -7.56 -5.32 -16.28
C GLN A 31 -7.66 -6.84 -16.33
N LEU A 32 -7.62 -7.48 -15.16
CA LEU A 32 -7.85 -8.90 -15.01
C LEU A 32 -9.32 -9.19 -14.69
N THR A 33 -9.81 -10.30 -15.23
CA THR A 33 -11.16 -10.84 -14.98
C THR A 33 -11.07 -12.32 -14.66
N ASP A 34 -12.14 -12.88 -14.12
CA ASP A 34 -12.29 -14.33 -14.13
C ASP A 34 -12.74 -14.84 -15.51
N GLY A 35 -12.89 -16.16 -15.66
CA GLY A 35 -13.37 -16.78 -16.90
C GLY A 35 -14.80 -16.41 -17.26
N SER A 36 -15.61 -16.00 -16.30
CA SER A 36 -16.99 -15.56 -16.50
C SER A 36 -17.12 -14.08 -16.86
N GLY A 37 -16.02 -13.34 -16.86
CA GLY A 37 -16.00 -11.92 -17.21
C GLY A 37 -16.23 -10.97 -16.05
N ASN A 38 -16.19 -11.44 -14.82
CA ASN A 38 -16.26 -10.56 -13.64
C ASN A 38 -14.95 -9.80 -13.50
N ASN A 39 -15.01 -8.49 -13.54
CA ASN A 39 -13.84 -7.62 -13.46
C ASN A 39 -13.26 -7.57 -12.04
N THR A 40 -11.94 -7.62 -11.94
CA THR A 40 -11.22 -7.33 -10.69
C THR A 40 -10.81 -5.86 -10.66
N GLY A 41 -10.36 -5.38 -9.51
CA GLY A 41 -9.67 -4.09 -9.40
C GLY A 41 -8.19 -4.16 -9.77
N LEU A 42 -7.70 -5.29 -10.28
CA LEU A 42 -6.27 -5.54 -10.52
C LEU A 42 -5.94 -5.42 -12.01
N TYR A 43 -4.84 -4.70 -12.31
CA TYR A 43 -4.32 -4.49 -13.66
C TYR A 43 -2.83 -4.85 -13.68
N LEU A 44 -2.38 -5.44 -14.81
CA LEU A 44 -0.98 -5.79 -15.04
C LEU A 44 -0.55 -5.38 -16.45
N ASN A 45 0.76 -5.18 -16.64
CA ASN A 45 1.39 -5.04 -17.96
C ASN A 45 2.68 -5.89 -18.05
N ASN A 46 3.28 -5.96 -19.23
CA ASN A 46 4.52 -6.72 -19.45
C ASN A 46 5.78 -5.96 -19.02
N ALA A 47 5.66 -4.71 -18.59
CA ALA A 47 6.76 -3.96 -17.98
C ALA A 47 6.93 -4.27 -16.49
N GLY A 48 6.00 -5.04 -15.91
CA GLY A 48 6.02 -5.41 -14.50
C GLY A 48 5.24 -4.46 -13.61
N ASP A 49 4.55 -3.48 -14.19
CA ASP A 49 3.69 -2.60 -13.40
C ASP A 49 2.39 -3.29 -13.02
N PHE A 50 1.91 -2.99 -11.83
CA PHE A 50 0.59 -3.42 -11.42
C PHE A 50 -0.18 -2.26 -10.79
N LYS A 51 -1.51 -2.26 -10.96
CA LYS A 51 -2.40 -1.22 -10.44
C LYS A 51 -3.60 -1.85 -9.77
N VAL A 52 -3.93 -1.35 -8.58
CA VAL A 52 -5.15 -1.69 -7.84
C VAL A 52 -6.06 -0.47 -7.80
N THR A 53 -7.32 -0.62 -8.21
CA THR A 53 -8.31 0.47 -8.24
C THR A 53 -9.26 0.45 -7.04
N ALA A 54 -9.06 -0.51 -6.13
CA ALA A 54 -9.84 -0.65 -4.90
C ALA A 54 -8.89 -0.59 -3.69
N ILE A 55 -9.30 -1.15 -2.58
CA ILE A 55 -8.47 -1.22 -1.37
C ILE A 55 -7.41 -2.30 -1.56
N LEU A 56 -6.15 -1.96 -1.27
CA LEU A 56 -5.06 -2.92 -1.14
C LEU A 56 -4.80 -3.17 0.35
N GLU A 57 -5.15 -4.34 0.84
CA GLU A 57 -4.75 -4.80 2.16
C GLU A 57 -3.41 -5.54 2.07
N TRP A 58 -2.49 -5.23 2.97
CA TRP A 58 -1.16 -5.83 2.97
C TRP A 58 -0.69 -6.11 4.41
N GLY A 59 0.05 -7.20 4.57
CA GLY A 59 0.67 -7.54 5.86
C GLY A 59 1.97 -6.78 6.06
N SER A 60 2.81 -6.72 5.04
CA SER A 60 4.05 -5.94 5.04
C SER A 60 4.49 -5.65 3.60
N LEU A 61 5.19 -4.52 3.42
CA LEU A 61 5.82 -4.13 2.16
C LEU A 61 7.33 -4.12 2.36
N LYS A 62 8.07 -4.84 1.51
CA LYS A 62 9.53 -4.88 1.59
C LYS A 62 10.14 -4.17 0.41
N ASP A 63 11.02 -3.23 0.68
CA ASP A 63 11.88 -2.64 -0.34
C ASP A 63 13.05 -3.58 -0.66
N THR A 64 13.20 -3.93 -1.94
CA THR A 64 14.25 -4.85 -2.39
C THR A 64 15.64 -4.20 -2.35
N GLY A 65 15.73 -2.88 -2.47
CA GLY A 65 16.99 -2.14 -2.47
C GLY A 65 17.63 -2.07 -1.09
N THR A 66 16.89 -1.58 -0.11
CA THR A 66 17.37 -1.43 1.27
C THR A 66 17.10 -2.67 2.15
N GLY A 67 16.19 -3.54 1.71
CA GLY A 67 15.72 -4.67 2.52
C GLY A 67 14.76 -4.28 3.64
N VAL A 68 14.44 -2.99 3.78
CA VAL A 68 13.51 -2.50 4.81
C VAL A 68 12.11 -3.07 4.57
N THR A 69 11.47 -3.54 5.62
CA THR A 69 10.09 -4.05 5.58
C THR A 69 9.19 -3.12 6.36
N ILE A 70 8.24 -2.48 5.69
CA ILE A 70 7.21 -1.65 6.33
C ILE A 70 6.09 -2.54 6.82
N THR A 71 5.80 -2.49 8.11
CA THR A 71 4.81 -3.35 8.77
C THR A 71 3.52 -2.64 9.09
N GLN A 72 3.55 -1.31 9.24
CA GLN A 72 2.34 -0.53 9.56
C GLN A 72 2.49 0.96 9.28
N PHE A 73 1.34 1.64 9.17
CA PHE A 73 1.26 3.08 9.25
C PHE A 73 1.03 3.53 10.71
N VAL A 74 1.77 4.54 11.15
CA VAL A 74 1.60 5.13 12.49
C VAL A 74 0.57 6.25 12.41
N THR A 75 -0.53 6.11 13.17
CA THR A 75 -1.59 7.13 13.24
C THR A 75 -1.27 8.17 14.33
N ALA A 76 -2.02 9.27 14.35
CA ALA A 76 -1.90 10.28 15.41
C ALA A 76 -2.14 9.68 16.81
N ALA A 77 -3.08 8.75 16.92
CA ALA A 77 -3.39 8.06 18.20
C ALA A 77 -2.24 7.19 18.70
N ASN A 78 -1.43 6.61 17.78
CA ASN A 78 -0.28 5.81 18.14
C ASN A 78 0.89 6.67 18.65
N GLY A 79 1.03 7.89 18.15
CA GLY A 79 2.11 8.82 18.49
C GLY A 79 3.46 8.47 17.87
N ILE A 80 4.02 9.34 17.06
CA ILE A 80 5.31 9.14 16.37
C ILE A 80 6.45 8.83 17.35
N ALA A 81 6.48 9.49 18.51
CA ALA A 81 7.56 9.33 19.48
C ALA A 81 7.73 7.88 19.99
N ASN A 82 6.70 7.05 19.83
CA ASN A 82 6.75 5.64 20.24
C ASN A 82 7.36 4.71 19.18
N PHE A 83 7.68 5.24 17.99
CA PHE A 83 8.11 4.44 16.84
C PHE A 83 9.43 4.94 16.24
N ASN A 84 10.51 4.83 17.00
CA ASN A 84 11.86 5.13 16.52
C ASN A 84 12.44 3.89 15.81
N ASN A 85 12.01 3.63 14.59
CA ASN A 85 12.41 2.47 13.79
C ASN A 85 12.24 2.74 12.29
N ASP A 86 12.79 1.86 11.48
CA ASP A 86 12.72 1.94 10.01
C ASP A 86 11.58 1.11 9.40
N THR A 87 10.73 0.49 10.21
CA THR A 87 9.70 -0.45 9.75
C THR A 87 8.29 0.15 9.75
N THR A 88 8.15 1.43 10.07
CA THR A 88 6.86 2.12 10.11
C THR A 88 6.90 3.41 9.30
N VAL A 89 5.72 3.81 8.79
CA VAL A 89 5.53 5.07 8.06
C VAL A 89 4.46 5.90 8.78
N PRO A 90 4.75 7.13 9.22
CA PRO A 90 3.75 7.96 9.86
C PRO A 90 2.73 8.50 8.85
N THR A 91 1.48 8.62 9.29
CA THR A 91 0.46 9.34 8.54
C THR A 91 0.68 10.86 8.67
N SER A 92 0.12 11.64 7.75
CA SER A 92 0.19 13.10 7.82
C SER A 92 -0.41 13.66 9.13
N ALA A 93 -1.47 13.04 9.64
CA ALA A 93 -2.05 13.41 10.94
C ALA A 93 -1.07 13.15 12.10
N ALA A 94 -0.34 12.03 12.07
CA ALA A 94 0.66 11.74 13.08
C ALA A 94 1.81 12.76 13.07
N VAL A 95 2.30 13.11 11.87
CA VAL A 95 3.35 14.12 11.68
C VAL A 95 2.87 15.48 12.19
N LYS A 96 1.68 15.93 11.77
CA LYS A 96 1.12 17.21 12.20
C LYS A 96 1.00 17.29 13.72
N THR A 97 0.41 16.29 14.36
CA THR A 97 0.25 16.25 15.82
C THR A 97 1.59 16.36 16.55
N TYR A 98 2.60 15.64 16.07
CA TYR A 98 3.95 15.69 16.65
C TYR A 98 4.59 17.07 16.48
N VAL A 99 4.53 17.63 15.27
CA VAL A 99 5.11 18.96 14.97
C VAL A 99 4.42 20.04 15.80
N ASP A 100 3.09 20.05 15.87
CA ASP A 100 2.35 21.03 16.66
C ASP A 100 2.78 20.99 18.15
N ALA A 101 2.96 19.80 18.69
CA ALA A 101 3.39 19.65 20.08
C ALA A 101 4.79 20.16 20.32
N VAL A 102 5.74 19.86 19.41
CA VAL A 102 7.14 20.26 19.53
C VAL A 102 7.30 21.76 19.29
N VAL A 103 6.65 22.31 18.27
CA VAL A 103 6.72 23.75 17.93
C VAL A 103 6.13 24.61 19.04
N THR A 104 5.01 24.21 19.63
CA THR A 104 4.40 24.94 20.75
C THR A 104 5.34 25.03 21.93
N ALA A 105 6.02 23.94 22.31
CA ALA A 105 6.99 23.95 23.38
C ALA A 105 8.20 24.85 23.07
N SER A 106 8.72 24.77 21.85
CA SER A 106 9.86 25.60 21.40
C SER A 106 9.50 27.08 21.34
N ASP A 107 8.31 27.42 20.88
CA ASP A 107 7.84 28.80 20.84
C ASP A 107 7.73 29.42 22.23
N LEU A 108 7.24 28.67 23.20
CA LEU A 108 7.13 29.14 24.58
C LEU A 108 8.53 29.41 25.18
N ASP A 109 9.50 28.54 24.95
CA ASP A 109 10.89 28.75 25.42
C ASP A 109 11.52 29.97 24.78
N PHE A 110 11.34 30.12 23.47
CA PHE A 110 11.90 31.27 22.74
C PHE A 110 11.31 32.59 23.22
N LEU A 111 10.00 32.66 23.40
CA LEU A 111 9.34 33.87 23.92
C LEU A 111 9.74 34.18 25.36
N GLY A 112 9.93 33.17 26.19
CA GLY A 112 10.44 33.32 27.54
C GLY A 112 11.80 33.98 27.57
N ASP A 113 12.74 33.54 26.76
CA ASP A 113 14.08 34.10 26.65
C ASP A 113 14.06 35.54 26.15
N SER A 114 13.25 35.88 25.18
CA SER A 114 13.15 37.22 24.63
C SER A 114 12.59 38.24 25.62
N ASN A 115 11.81 37.81 26.59
CA ASN A 115 11.19 38.67 27.61
C ASN A 115 12.08 38.93 28.81
N THR A 116 13.15 38.19 28.95
CA THR A 116 14.10 38.36 30.09
C THR A 116 15.25 39.30 29.78
N GLY A 117 15.36 39.70 28.53
CA GLY A 117 16.40 40.59 28.05
C GLY A 117 16.10 42.07 28.21
#